data_c5e89e2116e02b686aa50e393817ec05
#
_entry.id   c5e89e2116e02b686aa50e393817ec05
#
_cell.length_a   1.000
_cell.length_b   1.000
_cell.length_c   1.000
_cell.angle_alpha   90.00
_cell.angle_beta   90.00
_cell.angle_gamma   90.00
#
_symmetry.space_group_name_H-M   'P 1'
#
loop_
_entity.id
_entity.type
_entity.pdbx_description
1 polymer ?
#
loop_
_entity_poly.entity_id
_entity_poly.type
_entity_poly.pdbx_seq_one_letter_code
_entity_poly.pdbx_strand_id
1 'polypeptide(L)'
;MGLTNSSVGRSASQGGFEATNLPVIALAGNPNVGKSTVFNALTGLKQHTGNWAGKTIELCSGKCKKEPWQLVDLPGCYSLSPRSREEAVARDFLKERKPNAAAVVLDATCLERSLALALQIIEITEKVVICINLIDEARKCGIHIDAERLEMRLGVPVVLCSARSGEGLCELLEAVKRVMANPPENVYRIQYPKSVTEYLQNSGRMPFGCSNKSDKNEDGEQECGFKEHS
;
A
#
# COMPACT_ATOMS: atom_id res chain seq x y z
N MET A 1 -31.83 55.99 4.26
CA MET A 1 -30.56 55.69 3.65
C MET A 1 -30.17 54.27 4.11
N GLY A 2 -30.45 53.31 3.26
CA GLY A 2 -30.20 51.91 3.55
C GLY A 2 -28.82 51.52 3.04
N LEU A 3 -28.08 50.77 3.86
CA LEU A 3 -26.84 50.08 3.44
C LEU A 3 -27.13 48.58 3.49
N THR A 4 -27.31 48.01 2.32
CA THR A 4 -27.42 46.58 2.11
C THR A 4 -26.01 45.98 2.10
N ASN A 5 -25.67 45.22 3.15
CA ASN A 5 -24.50 44.37 3.16
C ASN A 5 -24.85 43.07 2.43
N SER A 6 -24.39 42.94 1.20
CA SER A 6 -24.39 41.68 0.48
C SER A 6 -23.24 40.82 1.01
N SER A 7 -23.56 39.89 1.89
CA SER A 7 -22.66 38.82 2.29
C SER A 7 -22.50 37.83 1.11
N VAL A 8 -21.38 37.95 0.43
CA VAL A 8 -20.96 36.97 -0.56
C VAL A 8 -20.66 35.65 0.17
N GLY A 9 -21.58 34.70 0.02
CA GLY A 9 -21.41 33.35 0.51
C GLY A 9 -20.21 32.71 -0.21
N ARG A 10 -19.13 32.49 0.53
CA ARG A 10 -18.09 31.54 0.11
C ARG A 10 -18.74 30.18 0.02
N SER A 11 -18.99 29.71 -1.20
CA SER A 11 -19.32 28.32 -1.46
C SER A 11 -18.12 27.49 -0.96
N ALA A 12 -18.36 26.72 0.10
CA ALA A 12 -17.44 25.66 0.50
C ALA A 12 -17.34 24.70 -0.69
N SER A 13 -16.22 24.77 -1.41
CA SER A 13 -15.85 23.76 -2.39
C SER A 13 -15.81 22.42 -1.66
N GLN A 14 -16.74 21.52 -2.01
CA GLN A 14 -16.71 20.14 -1.61
C GLN A 14 -15.38 19.58 -2.07
N GLY A 15 -14.40 19.48 -1.15
CA GLY A 15 -13.07 18.95 -1.38
C GLY A 15 -13.10 17.45 -1.62
N GLY A 16 -13.57 17.06 -2.80
CA GLY A 16 -13.28 15.75 -3.35
C GLY A 16 -11.80 15.70 -3.69
N PHE A 17 -11.20 14.53 -3.60
CA PHE A 17 -9.86 14.24 -4.10
C PHE A 17 -9.77 14.82 -5.52
N GLU A 18 -9.05 15.92 -5.71
CA GLU A 18 -8.84 16.48 -7.04
C GLU A 18 -8.20 15.39 -7.91
N ALA A 19 -8.87 15.06 -9.00
CA ALA A 19 -8.33 14.14 -10.00
C ALA A 19 -7.11 14.83 -10.63
N THR A 20 -5.95 14.63 -10.02
CA THR A 20 -4.68 15.08 -10.61
C THR A 20 -4.28 14.04 -11.66
N ASN A 21 -3.79 14.49 -12.81
CA ASN A 21 -3.20 13.61 -13.85
C ASN A 21 -1.86 13.01 -13.39
N LEU A 22 -1.50 13.15 -12.11
CA LEU A 22 -0.25 12.62 -11.57
C LEU A 22 -0.42 11.16 -11.14
N PRO A 23 0.62 10.34 -11.29
CA PRO A 23 0.62 9.01 -10.71
C PRO A 23 0.37 9.06 -9.20
N VAL A 24 -0.48 8.17 -8.71
CA VAL A 24 -0.86 8.08 -7.29
C VAL A 24 -0.10 6.95 -6.62
N ILE A 25 0.60 7.28 -5.54
CA ILE A 25 1.31 6.32 -4.70
C ILE A 25 0.61 6.24 -3.35
N ALA A 26 0.14 5.06 -2.99
CA ALA A 26 -0.46 4.81 -1.68
C ALA A 26 0.61 4.51 -0.64
N LEU A 27 0.57 5.18 0.51
CA LEU A 27 1.35 4.80 1.69
C LEU A 27 0.44 4.00 2.63
N ALA A 28 0.77 2.75 2.86
CA ALA A 28 0.05 1.86 3.77
C ALA A 28 0.98 1.41 4.90
N GLY A 29 0.42 0.94 6.00
CA GLY A 29 1.21 0.42 7.13
C GLY A 29 0.43 0.41 8.42
N ASN A 30 0.97 -0.27 9.43
CA ASN A 30 0.37 -0.35 10.74
C ASN A 30 0.37 1.03 11.43
N PRO A 31 -0.45 1.22 12.46
CA PRO A 31 -0.33 2.41 13.32
C PRO A 31 1.07 2.49 13.94
N ASN A 32 1.60 3.71 14.04
CA ASN A 32 2.87 4.05 14.72
C ASN A 32 4.17 3.53 14.08
N VAL A 33 4.14 2.98 12.87
CA VAL A 33 5.36 2.55 12.12
C VAL A 33 6.13 3.73 11.50
N GLY A 34 5.71 4.97 11.78
CA GLY A 34 6.33 6.16 11.20
C GLY A 34 5.85 6.49 9.77
N LYS A 35 4.71 5.96 9.34
CA LYS A 35 4.12 6.19 8.02
C LYS A 35 3.95 7.68 7.70
N SER A 36 3.35 8.46 8.61
CA SER A 36 3.19 9.90 8.46
C SER A 36 4.54 10.66 8.47
N THR A 37 5.58 10.10 9.12
CA THR A 37 6.94 10.66 9.06
C THR A 37 7.52 10.47 7.65
N VAL A 38 7.37 9.27 7.06
CA VAL A 38 7.76 9.00 5.66
C VAL A 38 7.00 9.94 4.72
N PHE A 39 5.67 10.05 4.88
CA PHE A 39 4.84 10.95 4.09
C PHE A 39 5.31 12.39 4.16
N ASN A 40 5.54 12.91 5.37
CA ASN A 40 5.99 14.29 5.59
C ASN A 40 7.39 14.54 5.01
N ALA A 41 8.30 13.58 5.15
CA ALA A 41 9.64 13.68 4.57
C ALA A 41 9.59 13.77 3.03
N LEU A 42 8.74 13.00 2.39
CA LEU A 42 8.58 12.95 0.94
C LEU A 42 7.79 14.14 0.38
N THR A 43 6.77 14.64 1.09
CA THR A 43 5.90 15.76 0.63
C THR A 43 6.34 17.13 1.13
N GLY A 44 7.12 17.20 2.22
CA GLY A 44 7.53 18.45 2.83
C GLY A 44 6.43 19.16 3.61
N LEU A 45 5.58 18.41 4.31
CA LEU A 45 4.48 18.91 5.12
C LEU A 45 3.38 19.68 4.33
N LYS A 46 3.45 19.68 3.01
CA LYS A 46 2.40 20.23 2.14
C LYS A 46 1.30 19.17 1.97
N GLN A 47 0.44 19.11 2.96
CA GLN A 47 -0.68 18.16 3.02
C GLN A 47 -1.97 18.85 2.60
N HIS A 48 -2.80 18.12 1.87
CA HIS A 48 -4.20 18.44 1.66
C HIS A 48 -5.02 17.30 2.28
N THR A 49 -5.87 17.63 3.24
CA THR A 49 -6.88 16.69 3.73
C THR A 49 -8.08 16.77 2.81
N GLY A 50 -8.55 15.64 2.34
CA GLY A 50 -9.72 15.54 1.49
C GLY A 50 -10.56 14.35 1.87
N ASN A 51 -11.88 14.52 1.85
CA ASN A 51 -12.79 13.41 2.02
C ASN A 51 -12.85 12.57 0.74
N TRP A 52 -12.67 11.28 0.87
CA TRP A 52 -12.98 10.36 -0.21
C TRP A 52 -14.50 10.34 -0.40
N ALA A 53 -14.96 10.57 -1.63
CA ALA A 53 -16.37 10.63 -1.96
C ALA A 53 -17.14 9.40 -1.41
N GLY A 54 -18.13 9.66 -0.55
CA GLY A 54 -18.96 8.64 0.09
C GLY A 54 -18.35 7.96 1.32
N LYS A 55 -17.19 8.38 1.82
CA LYS A 55 -16.57 7.86 3.04
C LYS A 55 -16.36 8.99 4.06
N THR A 56 -16.58 8.68 5.33
CA THR A 56 -16.49 9.65 6.46
C THR A 56 -15.05 9.89 6.93
N ILE A 57 -14.07 9.15 6.40
CA ILE A 57 -12.67 9.24 6.81
C ILE A 57 -11.91 10.13 5.84
N GLU A 58 -11.22 11.12 6.40
CA GLU A 58 -10.35 12.01 5.64
C GLU A 58 -9.03 11.30 5.31
N LEU A 59 -8.63 11.38 4.04
CA LEU A 59 -7.32 10.92 3.60
C LEU A 59 -6.39 12.12 3.43
N CYS A 60 -5.16 11.99 3.92
CA CYS A 60 -4.13 12.97 3.67
C CYS A 60 -3.47 12.71 2.32
N SER A 61 -3.36 13.73 1.49
CA SER A 61 -2.61 13.65 0.23
C SER A 61 -1.63 14.79 0.09
N GLY A 62 -0.58 14.58 -0.68
CA GLY A 62 0.43 15.61 -0.93
C GLY A 62 1.26 15.30 -2.17
N LYS A 63 1.82 16.34 -2.77
CA LYS A 63 2.74 16.18 -3.91
C LYS A 63 4.13 15.77 -3.41
N CYS A 64 4.74 14.78 -4.04
CA CYS A 64 6.12 14.41 -3.77
C CYS A 64 7.08 15.56 -4.18
N LYS A 65 8.12 15.82 -3.36
CA LYS A 65 9.11 16.88 -3.64
C LYS A 65 10.01 16.57 -4.82
N LYS A 66 10.38 15.29 -4.98
CA LYS A 66 11.40 14.86 -5.93
C LYS A 66 10.81 14.25 -7.20
N GLU A 67 9.56 13.83 -7.17
CA GLU A 67 8.89 13.13 -8.26
C GLU A 67 7.53 13.76 -8.55
N PRO A 68 7.07 13.72 -9.81
CA PRO A 68 5.75 14.23 -10.19
C PRO A 68 4.64 13.28 -9.78
N TRP A 69 4.56 12.91 -8.49
CA TRP A 69 3.58 11.98 -7.94
C TRP A 69 2.72 12.63 -6.88
N GLN A 70 1.53 12.10 -6.73
CA GLN A 70 0.66 12.35 -5.59
C GLN A 70 0.79 11.19 -4.61
N LEU A 71 1.21 11.50 -3.38
CA LEU A 71 1.23 10.56 -2.28
C LEU A 71 -0.09 10.62 -1.54
N VAL A 72 -0.62 9.48 -1.15
CA VAL A 72 -1.84 9.34 -0.35
C VAL A 72 -1.52 8.53 0.89
N ASP A 73 -1.68 9.14 2.07
CA ASP A 73 -1.47 8.48 3.36
C ASP A 73 -2.75 7.75 3.75
N LEU A 74 -2.73 6.41 3.67
CA LEU A 74 -3.86 5.59 4.07
C LEU A 74 -3.94 5.49 5.60
N PRO A 75 -5.13 5.30 6.17
CA PRO A 75 -5.28 5.06 7.60
C PRO A 75 -4.41 3.89 8.06
N GLY A 76 -3.80 4.02 9.23
CA GLY A 76 -3.03 2.92 9.83
C GLY A 76 -3.94 1.77 10.21
N CYS A 77 -3.65 0.57 9.72
CA CYS A 77 -4.44 -0.62 9.99
C CYS A 77 -3.53 -1.84 10.21
N TYR A 78 -4.04 -2.85 10.91
CA TYR A 78 -3.31 -4.11 11.14
C TYR A 78 -3.69 -5.18 10.13
N SER A 79 -4.82 -5.00 9.45
CA SER A 79 -5.39 -5.93 8.49
C SER A 79 -6.24 -5.17 7.48
N LEU A 80 -6.47 -5.78 6.32
CA LEU A 80 -7.44 -5.31 5.33
C LEU A 80 -8.79 -6.04 5.46
N SER A 81 -8.96 -6.86 6.49
CA SER A 81 -10.28 -7.43 6.85
C SER A 81 -11.15 -6.32 7.41
N PRO A 82 -12.38 -6.10 6.90
CA PRO A 82 -13.18 -4.91 7.22
C PRO A 82 -13.83 -5.01 8.61
N ARG A 83 -13.01 -5.00 9.66
CA ARG A 83 -13.48 -4.96 11.06
C ARG A 83 -13.61 -3.54 11.58
N SER A 84 -12.82 -2.61 11.05
CA SER A 84 -12.91 -1.18 11.34
C SER A 84 -13.20 -0.37 10.08
N ARG A 85 -13.57 0.91 10.26
CA ARG A 85 -13.78 1.83 9.13
C ARG A 85 -12.48 2.15 8.42
N GLU A 86 -11.39 2.27 9.18
CA GLU A 86 -10.04 2.53 8.69
C GLU A 86 -9.57 1.41 7.78
N GLU A 87 -9.73 0.14 8.21
CA GLU A 87 -9.39 -1.04 7.42
C GLU A 87 -10.20 -1.12 6.12
N ALA A 88 -11.49 -0.82 6.20
CA ALA A 88 -12.35 -0.76 5.02
C ALA A 88 -11.89 0.30 4.02
N VAL A 89 -11.54 1.51 4.50
CA VAL A 89 -11.07 2.62 3.64
C VAL A 89 -9.74 2.27 2.98
N ALA A 90 -8.77 1.72 3.72
CA ALA A 90 -7.47 1.32 3.18
C ALA A 90 -7.64 0.24 2.09
N ARG A 91 -8.43 -0.81 2.38
CA ARG A 91 -8.73 -1.88 1.42
C ARG A 91 -9.41 -1.36 0.16
N ASP A 92 -10.49 -0.57 0.32
CA ASP A 92 -11.29 -0.08 -0.79
C ASP A 92 -10.47 0.87 -1.66
N PHE A 93 -9.60 1.70 -1.05
CA PHE A 93 -8.68 2.55 -1.80
C PHE A 93 -7.75 1.72 -2.70
N LEU A 94 -7.12 0.67 -2.14
CA LEU A 94 -6.21 -0.18 -2.90
C LEU A 94 -6.91 -0.94 -4.03
N LYS A 95 -8.14 -1.44 -3.79
CA LYS A 95 -8.90 -2.22 -4.77
C LYS A 95 -9.58 -1.38 -5.84
N GLU A 96 -10.23 -0.27 -5.45
CA GLU A 96 -11.07 0.52 -6.34
C GLU A 96 -10.28 1.59 -7.08
N ARG A 97 -9.39 2.32 -6.37
CA ARG A 97 -8.56 3.37 -6.97
C ARG A 97 -7.37 2.84 -7.75
N LYS A 98 -6.91 1.62 -7.42
CA LYS A 98 -5.78 0.97 -8.08
C LYS A 98 -4.59 1.92 -8.24
N PRO A 99 -3.97 2.37 -7.14
CA PRO A 99 -2.86 3.30 -7.19
C PRO A 99 -1.74 2.76 -8.09
N ASN A 100 -0.93 3.65 -8.65
CA ASN A 100 0.17 3.28 -9.55
C ASN A 100 1.23 2.42 -8.85
N ALA A 101 1.40 2.62 -7.53
CA ALA A 101 2.15 1.73 -6.65
C ALA A 101 1.69 1.90 -5.19
N ALA A 102 2.00 0.92 -4.34
CA ALA A 102 1.82 0.98 -2.91
C ALA A 102 3.17 0.84 -2.19
N ALA A 103 3.53 1.81 -1.37
CA ALA A 103 4.66 1.69 -0.45
C ALA A 103 4.14 1.28 0.93
N VAL A 104 4.52 0.08 1.37
CA VAL A 104 4.06 -0.48 2.65
C VAL A 104 5.12 -0.23 3.70
N VAL A 105 4.80 0.63 4.66
CA VAL A 105 5.73 1.02 5.73
C VAL A 105 5.61 0.04 6.89
N LEU A 106 6.71 -0.62 7.21
CA LEU A 106 6.85 -1.61 8.27
C LEU A 106 7.77 -1.07 9.37
N ASP A 107 7.59 -1.58 10.58
CA ASP A 107 8.44 -1.27 11.73
C ASP A 107 9.58 -2.29 11.84
N ALA A 108 10.81 -1.82 11.74
CA ALA A 108 12.02 -2.64 11.86
C ALA A 108 12.16 -3.32 13.23
N THR A 109 11.58 -2.73 14.29
CA THR A 109 11.70 -3.25 15.66
C THR A 109 10.68 -4.36 15.96
N CYS A 110 9.60 -4.44 15.17
CA CYS A 110 8.56 -5.47 15.30
C CYS A 110 8.06 -5.95 13.92
N LEU A 111 8.99 -6.41 13.09
CA LEU A 111 8.75 -6.73 11.68
C LEU A 111 7.69 -7.81 11.48
N GLU A 112 7.69 -8.87 12.28
CA GLU A 112 6.73 -9.97 12.18
C GLU A 112 5.28 -9.49 12.23
N ARG A 113 4.98 -8.59 13.15
CA ARG A 113 3.64 -8.02 13.30
C ARG A 113 3.24 -7.18 12.08
N SER A 114 4.20 -6.48 11.49
CA SER A 114 3.96 -5.60 10.36
C SER A 114 3.84 -6.35 9.04
N LEU A 115 4.51 -7.50 8.89
CA LEU A 115 4.50 -8.31 7.67
C LEU A 115 3.12 -8.84 7.29
N ALA A 116 2.26 -9.14 8.27
CA ALA A 116 0.92 -9.66 8.00
C ALA A 116 0.08 -8.73 7.10
N LEU A 117 0.16 -7.41 7.32
CA LEU A 117 -0.50 -6.43 6.46
C LEU A 117 0.17 -6.36 5.08
N ALA A 118 1.50 -6.41 5.03
CA ALA A 118 2.24 -6.37 3.77
C ALA A 118 1.84 -7.52 2.85
N LEU A 119 1.74 -8.74 3.37
CA LEU A 119 1.31 -9.91 2.62
C LEU A 119 -0.11 -9.74 2.06
N GLN A 120 -1.05 -9.17 2.83
CA GLN A 120 -2.39 -8.89 2.34
C GLN A 120 -2.42 -7.84 1.22
N ILE A 121 -1.55 -6.82 1.28
CA ILE A 121 -1.43 -5.81 0.23
C ILE A 121 -0.82 -6.41 -1.04
N ILE A 122 0.20 -7.25 -0.90
CA ILE A 122 0.83 -7.99 -1.99
C ILE A 122 -0.19 -8.89 -2.73
N GLU A 123 -1.18 -9.44 -2.02
CA GLU A 123 -2.26 -10.20 -2.65
C GLU A 123 -3.21 -9.32 -3.50
N ILE A 124 -3.35 -8.04 -3.16
CA ILE A 124 -4.24 -7.10 -3.88
C ILE A 124 -3.54 -6.53 -5.11
N THR A 125 -2.25 -6.22 -5.01
CA THR A 125 -1.49 -5.58 -6.09
C THR A 125 -0.06 -6.06 -6.13
N GLU A 126 0.49 -6.22 -7.34
CA GLU A 126 1.89 -6.58 -7.55
C GLU A 126 2.82 -5.36 -7.49
N LYS A 127 2.24 -4.17 -7.62
CA LYS A 127 2.99 -2.91 -7.60
C LYS A 127 3.26 -2.44 -6.18
N VAL A 128 4.01 -3.25 -5.42
CA VAL A 128 4.33 -3.02 -4.01
C VAL A 128 5.81 -2.81 -3.81
N VAL A 129 6.15 -1.87 -2.93
CA VAL A 129 7.49 -1.69 -2.36
C VAL A 129 7.37 -1.77 -0.84
N ILE A 130 8.22 -2.54 -0.21
CA ILE A 130 8.30 -2.62 1.26
C ILE A 130 9.32 -1.58 1.75
N CYS A 131 8.86 -0.68 2.61
CA CYS A 131 9.68 0.30 3.31
C CYS A 131 9.81 -0.10 4.77
N ILE A 132 10.94 -0.69 5.17
CA ILE A 132 11.22 -1.04 6.56
C ILE A 132 11.80 0.19 7.24
N ASN A 133 10.95 0.89 7.98
CA ASN A 133 11.29 2.13 8.67
C ASN A 133 11.80 1.88 10.11
N LEU A 134 12.32 2.91 10.76
CA LEU A 134 12.88 2.87 12.12
C LEU A 134 14.16 2.00 12.22
N ILE A 135 14.92 1.91 11.12
CA ILE A 135 16.14 1.11 11.09
C ILE A 135 17.21 1.61 12.07
N ASP A 136 17.21 2.90 12.35
CA ASP A 136 18.08 3.53 13.36
C ASP A 136 17.75 3.03 14.79
N GLU A 137 16.48 2.78 15.08
CA GLU A 137 16.03 2.21 16.35
C GLU A 137 16.34 0.70 16.41
N ALA A 138 16.09 -0.03 15.35
CA ALA A 138 16.43 -1.45 15.24
C ALA A 138 17.92 -1.69 15.48
N ARG A 139 18.80 -0.89 14.87
CA ARG A 139 20.25 -0.96 15.07
C ARG A 139 20.66 -0.74 16.54
N LYS A 140 20.02 0.20 17.26
CA LYS A 140 20.25 0.42 18.69
C LYS A 140 19.83 -0.78 19.54
N CYS A 141 18.83 -1.51 19.11
CA CYS A 141 18.34 -2.74 19.75
C CYS A 141 19.14 -4.00 19.32
N GLY A 142 20.17 -3.86 18.49
CA GLY A 142 20.94 -5.01 17.97
C GLY A 142 20.18 -5.86 16.95
N ILE A 143 19.09 -5.34 16.36
CA ILE A 143 18.29 -6.04 15.37
C ILE A 143 18.92 -5.82 13.99
N HIS A 144 19.25 -6.93 13.31
CA HIS A 144 19.75 -6.94 11.94
C HIS A 144 18.69 -7.47 11.01
N ILE A 145 18.42 -6.74 9.93
CA ILE A 145 17.42 -7.12 8.92
C ILE A 145 18.16 -7.37 7.60
N ASP A 146 17.97 -8.58 7.08
CA ASP A 146 18.45 -8.98 5.77
C ASP A 146 17.40 -8.62 4.71
N ALA A 147 17.54 -7.42 4.15
CA ALA A 147 16.60 -6.90 3.16
C ALA A 147 16.63 -7.71 1.86
N GLU A 148 17.82 -8.19 1.42
CA GLU A 148 17.95 -8.97 0.19
C GLU A 148 17.22 -10.31 0.29
N ARG A 149 17.35 -10.98 1.44
CA ARG A 149 16.63 -12.23 1.70
C ARG A 149 15.13 -12.04 1.77
N LEU A 150 14.67 -10.92 2.35
CA LEU A 150 13.24 -10.58 2.37
C LEU A 150 12.73 -10.29 0.96
N GLU A 151 13.48 -9.52 0.17
CA GLU A 151 13.15 -9.21 -1.23
C GLU A 151 13.03 -10.50 -2.05
N MET A 152 14.00 -11.41 -1.95
CA MET A 152 13.96 -12.71 -2.63
C MET A 152 12.74 -13.55 -2.23
N ARG A 153 12.34 -13.52 -0.96
CA ARG A 153 11.20 -14.30 -0.48
C ARG A 153 9.85 -13.70 -0.81
N LEU A 154 9.74 -12.38 -0.76
CA LEU A 154 8.50 -11.66 -1.04
C LEU A 154 8.29 -11.41 -2.53
N GLY A 155 9.35 -11.41 -3.31
CA GLY A 155 9.32 -11.08 -4.74
C GLY A 155 8.98 -9.62 -5.01
N VAL A 156 9.14 -8.74 -4.03
CA VAL A 156 8.92 -7.29 -4.16
C VAL A 156 10.10 -6.53 -3.54
N PRO A 157 10.46 -5.35 -4.05
CA PRO A 157 11.58 -4.57 -3.51
C PRO A 157 11.42 -4.26 -2.03
N VAL A 158 12.52 -4.39 -1.29
CA VAL A 158 12.61 -4.09 0.14
C VAL A 158 13.66 -3.02 0.38
N VAL A 159 13.27 -1.91 0.99
CA VAL A 159 14.15 -0.78 1.28
C VAL A 159 14.18 -0.50 2.79
N LEU A 160 15.39 -0.43 3.34
CA LEU A 160 15.60 -0.06 4.74
C LEU A 160 15.63 1.46 4.86
N CYS A 161 14.81 2.02 5.76
CA CYS A 161 14.63 3.46 5.90
C CYS A 161 14.74 3.93 7.36
N SER A 162 15.21 5.15 7.53
CA SER A 162 14.94 5.97 8.70
C SER A 162 14.38 7.31 8.22
N ALA A 163 13.05 7.42 8.25
CA ALA A 163 12.37 8.62 7.74
C ALA A 163 12.77 9.89 8.50
N ARG A 164 13.18 9.74 9.77
CA ARG A 164 13.63 10.85 10.63
C ARG A 164 14.96 11.43 10.16
N SER A 165 15.91 10.60 9.75
CA SER A 165 17.22 11.02 9.24
C SER A 165 17.22 11.26 7.72
N GLY A 166 16.21 10.75 7.00
CA GLY A 166 16.15 10.75 5.54
C GLY A 166 16.87 9.58 4.87
N GLU A 167 17.46 8.66 5.67
CA GLU A 167 18.13 7.46 5.17
C GLU A 167 17.15 6.56 4.42
N GLY A 168 17.52 6.05 3.24
CA GLY A 168 16.73 5.12 2.45
C GLY A 168 15.57 5.75 1.66
N LEU A 169 15.27 7.05 1.82
CA LEU A 169 14.13 7.67 1.15
C LEU A 169 14.34 7.85 -0.36
N CYS A 170 15.57 8.05 -0.82
CA CYS A 170 15.88 8.13 -2.25
C CYS A 170 15.74 6.75 -2.89
N GLU A 171 16.27 5.73 -2.24
CA GLU A 171 16.18 4.33 -2.64
C GLU A 171 14.72 3.87 -2.69
N LEU A 172 13.88 4.33 -1.75
CA LEU A 172 12.45 4.07 -1.76
C LEU A 172 11.78 4.66 -3.01
N LEU A 173 12.09 5.90 -3.38
CA LEU A 173 11.53 6.52 -4.58
C LEU A 173 11.99 5.79 -5.87
N GLU A 174 13.25 5.40 -5.94
CA GLU A 174 13.76 4.62 -7.09
C GLU A 174 13.12 3.22 -7.17
N ALA A 175 12.90 2.55 -6.03
CA ALA A 175 12.18 1.29 -5.99
C ALA A 175 10.74 1.44 -6.48
N VAL A 176 10.03 2.50 -6.04
CA VAL A 176 8.67 2.83 -6.53
C VAL A 176 8.66 3.06 -8.03
N LYS A 177 9.63 3.82 -8.58
CA LYS A 177 9.76 4.01 -10.04
C LYS A 177 9.89 2.68 -10.79
N ARG A 178 10.79 1.82 -10.31
CA ARG A 178 11.03 0.51 -10.93
C ARG A 178 9.76 -0.33 -10.99
N VAL A 179 9.04 -0.41 -9.87
CA VAL A 179 7.81 -1.20 -9.75
C VAL A 179 6.66 -0.61 -10.60
N MET A 180 6.60 0.70 -10.73
CA MET A 180 5.62 1.35 -11.63
C MET A 180 5.87 1.02 -13.10
N ALA A 181 7.15 1.04 -13.51
CA ALA A 181 7.54 0.77 -14.90
C ALA A 181 7.49 -0.72 -15.22
N ASN A 182 8.00 -1.56 -14.33
CA ASN A 182 8.12 -3.00 -14.48
C ASN A 182 7.67 -3.69 -13.19
N PRO A 183 6.38 -4.05 -13.08
CA PRO A 183 5.90 -4.79 -11.92
C PRO A 183 6.62 -6.14 -11.77
N PRO A 184 6.93 -6.57 -10.53
CA PRO A 184 7.54 -7.87 -10.31
C PRO A 184 6.65 -9.02 -10.79
N GLU A 185 7.23 -10.01 -11.49
CA GLU A 185 6.47 -11.16 -12.01
C GLU A 185 6.27 -12.26 -10.97
N ASN A 186 7.29 -12.49 -10.10
CA ASN A 186 7.31 -13.59 -9.13
C ASN A 186 7.03 -13.09 -7.71
N VAL A 187 5.86 -12.49 -7.52
CA VAL A 187 5.44 -11.99 -6.21
C VAL A 187 4.92 -13.15 -5.35
N TYR A 188 5.33 -13.16 -4.06
CA TYR A 188 4.86 -14.16 -3.12
C TYR A 188 3.32 -14.18 -3.06
N ARG A 189 2.74 -15.38 -3.14
CA ARG A 189 1.30 -15.60 -2.99
C ARG A 189 1.04 -16.59 -1.88
N ILE A 190 0.09 -16.29 -1.00
CA ILE A 190 -0.31 -17.20 0.06
C ILE A 190 -0.97 -18.42 -0.57
N GLN A 191 -0.42 -19.59 -0.29
CA GLN A 191 -1.05 -20.86 -0.72
C GLN A 191 -2.08 -21.27 0.33
N TYR A 192 -3.34 -21.20 -0.03
CA TYR A 192 -4.42 -21.69 0.81
C TYR A 192 -4.66 -23.18 0.58
N PRO A 193 -4.97 -23.97 1.63
CA PRO A 193 -5.42 -25.36 1.44
C PRO A 193 -6.61 -25.43 0.48
N LYS A 194 -6.68 -26.50 -0.31
CA LYS A 194 -7.76 -26.70 -1.32
C LYS A 194 -9.16 -26.50 -0.73
N SER A 195 -9.41 -27.05 0.47
CA SER A 195 -10.68 -26.90 1.17
C SER A 195 -11.06 -25.44 1.46
N VAL A 196 -10.07 -24.58 1.76
CA VAL A 196 -10.28 -23.13 1.99
C VAL A 196 -10.56 -22.44 0.67
N THR A 197 -9.82 -22.77 -0.37
CA THR A 197 -10.00 -22.18 -1.72
C THR A 197 -11.39 -22.53 -2.27
N GLU A 198 -11.81 -23.76 -2.18
CA GLU A 198 -13.15 -24.21 -2.59
C GLU A 198 -14.28 -23.53 -1.80
N TYR A 199 -14.11 -23.41 -0.48
CA TYR A 199 -15.08 -22.69 0.36
C TYR A 199 -15.20 -21.22 -0.04
N LEU A 200 -14.08 -20.56 -0.28
CA LEU A 200 -14.06 -19.15 -0.68
C LEU A 200 -14.68 -18.93 -2.08
N GLN A 201 -14.40 -19.83 -3.03
CA GLN A 201 -15.01 -19.80 -4.36
C GLN A 201 -16.54 -20.00 -4.28
N ASN A 202 -16.99 -21.00 -3.52
CA ASN A 202 -18.41 -21.31 -3.37
C ASN A 202 -19.19 -20.23 -2.59
N SER A 203 -18.52 -19.51 -1.68
CA SER A 203 -19.13 -18.44 -0.91
C SER A 203 -19.12 -17.08 -1.62
N GLY A 204 -18.59 -16.98 -2.85
CA GLY A 204 -18.38 -15.72 -3.55
C GLY A 204 -17.36 -14.78 -2.89
N ARG A 205 -16.63 -15.29 -1.90
CA ARG A 205 -15.59 -14.57 -1.17
C ARG A 205 -14.24 -15.00 -1.70
N MET A 206 -13.79 -14.37 -2.78
CA MET A 206 -12.44 -14.64 -3.30
C MET A 206 -11.37 -14.23 -2.28
N PRO A 207 -10.29 -15.01 -2.12
CA PRO A 207 -9.09 -14.57 -1.40
C PRO A 207 -8.60 -13.23 -1.96
N PHE A 208 -8.01 -12.41 -1.14
CA PHE A 208 -7.39 -11.17 -1.60
C PHE A 208 -6.41 -11.53 -2.74
N GLY A 209 -6.61 -10.97 -3.93
CA GLY A 209 -5.69 -11.14 -5.06
C GLY A 209 -6.00 -12.22 -6.10
N CYS A 210 -7.00 -13.08 -5.93
CA CYS A 210 -7.50 -13.90 -7.03
C CYS A 210 -8.41 -13.06 -7.94
N SER A 211 -7.82 -12.30 -8.87
CA SER A 211 -8.57 -11.83 -10.03
C SER A 211 -8.89 -13.04 -10.89
N ASN A 212 -10.13 -13.17 -11.37
CA ASN A 212 -10.51 -14.13 -12.40
C ASN A 212 -9.65 -13.89 -13.66
N LYS A 213 -8.52 -14.59 -13.76
CA LYS A 213 -7.89 -14.86 -15.06
C LYS A 213 -8.58 -16.09 -15.68
N SER A 214 -9.90 -16.06 -15.77
CA SER A 214 -10.68 -16.97 -16.56
C SER A 214 -11.36 -16.17 -17.68
N ASP A 215 -10.55 -15.75 -18.65
CA ASP A 215 -11.00 -15.53 -20.00
C ASP A 215 -9.77 -15.54 -20.92
N LYS A 216 -9.56 -16.69 -21.52
CA LYS A 216 -8.76 -17.09 -22.68
C LYS A 216 -7.69 -18.11 -22.32
N ASN A 217 -8.08 -19.38 -22.40
CA ASN A 217 -7.48 -20.36 -23.31
C ASN A 217 -8.22 -21.69 -23.11
N GLU A 218 -9.09 -21.96 -24.04
CA GLU A 218 -9.41 -23.32 -24.48
C GLU A 218 -8.09 -23.90 -25.03
N ASP A 219 -7.90 -25.21 -24.78
CA ASP A 219 -6.82 -26.08 -25.24
C ASP A 219 -5.50 -26.05 -24.47
N GLY A 220 -5.30 -27.14 -23.71
CA GLY A 220 -4.00 -27.56 -23.24
C GLY A 220 -3.99 -28.23 -21.87
N GLU A 221 -4.33 -29.53 -21.84
CA GLU A 221 -3.99 -30.42 -20.74
C GLU A 221 -2.50 -30.32 -20.42
N GLN A 222 -2.15 -29.97 -19.17
CA GLN A 222 -0.84 -30.28 -18.62
C GLN A 222 -0.99 -30.82 -17.19
N GLU A 223 -0.78 -32.11 -17.09
CA GLU A 223 -0.57 -32.88 -15.86
C GLU A 223 0.55 -32.27 -15.03
N CYS A 224 0.23 -31.87 -13.80
CA CYS A 224 1.23 -31.57 -12.78
C CYS A 224 1.68 -32.89 -12.12
N GLY A 225 2.78 -33.44 -12.62
CA GLY A 225 3.43 -34.61 -12.04
C GLY A 225 4.12 -34.25 -10.71
N PHE A 226 3.57 -34.71 -9.62
CA PHE A 226 4.29 -34.80 -8.34
C PHE A 226 5.23 -36.03 -8.40
N LYS A 227 6.55 -35.80 -8.35
CA LYS A 227 7.52 -36.84 -8.01
C LYS A 227 7.74 -36.83 -6.50
N GLU A 228 7.22 -37.83 -5.84
CA GLU A 228 7.66 -38.23 -4.50
C GLU A 228 9.06 -38.80 -4.63
N HIS A 229 9.98 -38.30 -3.82
CA HIS A 229 11.26 -38.96 -3.57
C HIS A 229 11.24 -39.52 -2.16
N SER A 230 11.33 -40.85 -2.11
CA SER A 230 11.59 -41.69 -0.95
C SER A 230 12.91 -41.37 -0.28
#